data_df32105049609d47f0afb5659b2385ee
#
_entry.id   df32105049609d47f0afb5659b2385ee
#
_cell.length_a   1.000
_cell.length_b   1.000
_cell.length_c   1.000
_cell.angle_alpha   90.00
_cell.angle_beta   90.00
_cell.angle_gamma   90.00
#
_symmetry.space_group_name_H-M   'P 1'
#
loop_
_entity.id
_entity.type
_entity.pdbx_description
1 polymer ?
#
loop_
_entity_poly.entity_id
_entity_poly.type
_entity_poly.pdbx_seq_one_letter_code
_entity_poly.pdbx_strand_id
1 'polypeptide(L)'
;DKIINAIKKANREVPRIHRMNEYQIKAIADNVASQVKNTPHAVNVEDIQNMVETGIMEMRGYEVAQKYVRYRYKRELKRKSNTTDDGILSLLENINEEVNQENSNKNPVINSTQRDYMAGEVSKDLTKRVLLPDEIIRAHEEGIIHFHDSDYFAQKEHNCDLINLEDMLQNGTVISETMIEKPHSFFTACNVTTQIVAQVASNQYGGQSFTLAHLAPFVDVSRQKLRKNVLREREACGESTDDAIIDQITEMRLRDEIKQGIQTIQYQLVTLMTCN
;
A
#
# COMPACT_ATOMS: atom_id res chain seq x y z
N ASP A 1 -2.41 23.96 -34.36
CA ASP A 1 -3.77 24.23 -33.82
C ASP A 1 -3.78 24.29 -32.27
N LYS A 2 -3.12 23.35 -31.57
CA LYS A 2 -3.11 23.33 -30.09
C LYS A 2 -2.45 24.58 -29.48
N ILE A 3 -1.32 25.03 -30.04
CA ILE A 3 -0.61 26.26 -29.63
C ILE A 3 -1.49 27.48 -29.84
N ILE A 4 -2.06 27.64 -31.02
CA ILE A 4 -2.97 28.76 -31.37
C ILE A 4 -4.14 28.81 -30.37
N ASN A 5 -4.77 27.67 -30.08
CA ASN A 5 -5.88 27.62 -29.14
C ASN A 5 -5.49 27.98 -27.71
N ALA A 6 -4.29 27.60 -27.26
CA ALA A 6 -3.78 27.93 -25.93
C ALA A 6 -3.53 29.45 -25.81
N ILE A 7 -2.87 30.08 -26.81
CA ILE A 7 -2.65 31.53 -26.84
C ILE A 7 -3.98 32.28 -26.93
N LYS A 8 -4.93 31.84 -27.76
CA LYS A 8 -6.26 32.46 -27.89
C LYS A 8 -7.04 32.44 -26.58
N LYS A 9 -6.92 31.38 -25.78
CA LYS A 9 -7.54 31.33 -24.43
C LYS A 9 -6.97 32.39 -23.52
N ALA A 10 -5.64 32.49 -23.42
CA ALA A 10 -4.99 33.54 -22.61
C ALA A 10 -5.34 34.95 -23.12
N ASN A 11 -5.35 35.13 -24.44
CA ASN A 11 -5.66 36.41 -25.10
C ASN A 11 -7.08 36.89 -24.80
N ARG A 12 -8.05 36.02 -24.63
CA ARG A 12 -9.45 36.36 -24.29
C ARG A 12 -9.58 36.95 -22.88
N GLU A 13 -8.69 36.59 -21.96
CA GLU A 13 -8.68 37.09 -20.58
C GLU A 13 -8.06 38.47 -20.42
N VAL A 14 -7.53 39.06 -21.52
CA VAL A 14 -6.90 40.35 -21.54
C VAL A 14 -7.85 41.40 -22.12
N PRO A 15 -7.85 42.68 -21.62
CA PRO A 15 -8.61 43.78 -22.19
C PRO A 15 -8.36 43.93 -23.68
N ARG A 16 -9.38 44.29 -24.46
CA ARG A 16 -9.31 44.33 -25.95
C ARG A 16 -8.14 45.13 -26.48
N ILE A 17 -7.75 46.23 -25.82
CA ILE A 17 -6.66 47.13 -26.21
C ILE A 17 -5.26 46.50 -26.10
N HIS A 18 -5.10 45.47 -25.28
CA HIS A 18 -3.85 44.75 -25.05
C HIS A 18 -3.83 43.35 -25.68
N ARG A 19 -4.88 43.00 -26.42
CA ARG A 19 -4.95 41.71 -27.11
C ARG A 19 -4.02 41.66 -28.30
N MET A 20 -3.39 40.50 -28.46
CA MET A 20 -2.67 40.17 -29.68
C MET A 20 -3.68 39.87 -30.81
N ASN A 21 -3.31 40.27 -32.02
CA ASN A 21 -4.12 39.95 -33.20
C ASN A 21 -3.84 38.52 -33.72
N GLU A 22 -4.69 38.06 -34.64
CA GLU A 22 -4.59 36.68 -35.14
C GLU A 22 -3.29 36.41 -35.89
N TYR A 23 -2.72 37.44 -36.56
CA TYR A 23 -1.46 37.31 -37.29
C TYR A 23 -0.31 37.04 -36.32
N GLN A 24 -0.22 37.81 -35.21
CA GLN A 24 0.79 37.63 -34.18
C GLN A 24 0.70 36.24 -33.55
N ILE A 25 -0.52 35.77 -33.20
CA ILE A 25 -0.74 34.44 -32.63
C ILE A 25 -0.30 33.33 -33.58
N LYS A 26 -0.63 33.48 -34.87
CA LYS A 26 -0.23 32.53 -35.87
C LYS A 26 1.27 32.48 -36.10
N ALA A 27 1.90 33.68 -36.18
CA ALA A 27 3.35 33.79 -36.36
C ALA A 27 4.12 33.09 -35.21
N ILE A 28 3.68 33.26 -33.95
CA ILE A 28 4.26 32.55 -32.81
C ILE A 28 4.12 31.03 -32.99
N ALA A 29 2.92 30.57 -33.34
CA ALA A 29 2.67 29.13 -33.48
C ALA A 29 3.49 28.51 -34.61
N ASP A 30 3.65 29.20 -35.73
CA ASP A 30 4.43 28.76 -36.89
C ASP A 30 5.94 28.75 -36.56
N ASN A 31 6.43 29.76 -35.82
CA ASN A 31 7.83 29.82 -35.34
C ASN A 31 8.14 28.64 -34.40
N VAL A 32 7.31 28.42 -33.37
CA VAL A 32 7.48 27.30 -32.43
C VAL A 32 7.42 25.97 -33.17
N ALA A 33 6.48 25.78 -34.09
CA ALA A 33 6.39 24.58 -34.89
C ALA A 33 7.63 24.33 -35.76
N SER A 34 8.24 25.39 -36.28
CA SER A 34 9.50 25.31 -37.04
C SER A 34 10.67 24.91 -36.15
N GLN A 35 10.78 25.50 -34.96
CA GLN A 35 11.83 25.15 -34.00
C GLN A 35 11.74 23.69 -33.59
N VAL A 36 10.54 23.21 -33.22
CA VAL A 36 10.31 21.81 -32.84
C VAL A 36 10.64 20.86 -34.00
N LYS A 37 10.28 21.21 -35.23
CA LYS A 37 10.56 20.37 -36.41
C LYS A 37 12.06 20.27 -36.72
N ASN A 38 12.83 21.31 -36.41
CA ASN A 38 14.27 21.36 -36.66
C ASN A 38 15.10 20.75 -35.52
N THR A 39 14.47 20.32 -34.43
CA THR A 39 15.13 19.67 -33.30
C THR A 39 15.28 18.16 -33.60
N PRO A 40 16.50 17.58 -33.49
CA PRO A 40 16.79 16.20 -33.90
C PRO A 40 16.24 15.14 -32.95
N HIS A 41 15.69 15.53 -31.82
CA HIS A 41 15.13 14.63 -30.79
C HIS A 41 13.70 15.07 -30.42
N ALA A 42 13.00 14.20 -29.70
CA ALA A 42 11.67 14.52 -29.18
C ALA A 42 11.74 15.71 -28.22
N VAL A 43 10.92 16.73 -28.44
CA VAL A 43 10.87 17.96 -27.62
C VAL A 43 9.81 17.77 -26.54
N ASN A 44 10.18 18.01 -25.28
CA ASN A 44 9.26 17.95 -24.16
C ASN A 44 8.16 19.01 -24.32
N VAL A 45 6.96 18.71 -23.82
CA VAL A 45 5.81 19.65 -23.82
C VAL A 45 6.13 20.93 -23.05
N GLU A 46 6.91 20.86 -22.00
CA GLU A 46 7.30 22.04 -21.21
C GLU A 46 8.24 22.95 -22.02
N ASP A 47 9.15 22.41 -22.82
CA ASP A 47 10.02 23.18 -23.69
C ASP A 47 9.21 23.89 -24.79
N ILE A 48 8.20 23.22 -25.36
CA ILE A 48 7.28 23.83 -26.30
C ILE A 48 6.53 25.00 -25.65
N GLN A 49 6.10 24.86 -24.40
CA GLN A 49 5.41 25.91 -23.66
C GLN A 49 6.35 27.09 -23.35
N ASN A 50 7.62 26.85 -23.04
CA ASN A 50 8.64 27.87 -22.88
C ASN A 50 8.86 28.67 -24.17
N MET A 51 8.95 27.97 -25.30
CA MET A 51 9.07 28.61 -26.64
C MET A 51 7.86 29.52 -26.94
N VAL A 52 6.65 29.05 -26.60
CA VAL A 52 5.41 29.84 -26.81
C VAL A 52 5.41 31.06 -25.92
N GLU A 53 5.79 30.97 -24.65
CA GLU A 53 5.88 32.08 -23.70
C GLU A 53 6.88 33.14 -24.17
N THR A 54 8.08 32.68 -24.58
CA THR A 54 9.11 33.55 -25.14
C THR A 54 8.59 34.25 -26.39
N GLY A 55 7.95 33.53 -27.30
CA GLY A 55 7.39 34.16 -28.52
C GLY A 55 6.30 35.19 -28.24
N ILE A 56 5.46 35.01 -27.23
CA ILE A 56 4.47 36.00 -26.81
C ILE A 56 5.17 37.25 -26.26
N MET A 57 6.22 37.09 -25.46
CA MET A 57 7.00 38.19 -24.88
C MET A 57 7.75 38.97 -25.99
N GLU A 58 8.38 38.31 -26.93
CA GLU A 58 9.05 38.91 -28.09
C GLU A 58 8.11 39.79 -28.95
N MET A 59 6.86 39.34 -29.10
CA MET A 59 5.81 40.11 -29.76
C MET A 59 5.20 41.22 -28.87
N ARG A 60 5.79 41.50 -27.72
CA ARG A 60 5.38 42.50 -26.72
C ARG A 60 3.97 42.27 -26.15
N GLY A 61 3.47 41.02 -26.20
CA GLY A 61 2.19 40.62 -25.61
C GLY A 61 2.28 40.36 -24.10
N TYR A 62 2.87 41.25 -23.30
CA TYR A 62 3.21 41.01 -21.89
C TYR A 62 2.03 40.61 -21.03
N GLU A 63 0.87 41.25 -21.20
CA GLU A 63 -0.32 40.88 -20.42
C GLU A 63 -0.86 39.50 -20.85
N VAL A 64 -0.77 39.17 -22.13
CA VAL A 64 -1.13 37.83 -22.65
C VAL A 64 -0.16 36.80 -22.13
N ALA A 65 1.15 37.09 -22.08
CA ALA A 65 2.15 36.22 -21.47
C ALA A 65 1.85 35.95 -20.02
N GLN A 66 1.53 36.96 -19.21
CA GLN A 66 1.14 36.77 -17.81
C GLN A 66 -0.08 35.86 -17.65
N LYS A 67 -1.09 35.97 -18.51
CA LYS A 67 -2.27 35.10 -18.50
C LYS A 67 -1.93 33.70 -18.96
N TYR A 68 -1.04 33.58 -19.97
CA TYR A 68 -0.57 32.32 -20.48
C TYR A 68 0.21 31.54 -19.42
N VAL A 69 1.15 32.16 -18.68
CA VAL A 69 1.91 31.56 -17.58
C VAL A 69 0.98 31.10 -16.46
N ARG A 70 0.00 31.92 -16.06
CA ARG A 70 -0.99 31.52 -15.04
C ARG A 70 -1.87 30.35 -15.52
N TYR A 71 -2.25 30.33 -16.79
CA TYR A 71 -2.99 29.23 -17.39
C TYR A 71 -2.16 27.95 -17.41
N ARG A 72 -0.88 28.05 -17.83
CA ARG A 72 0.09 26.96 -17.82
C ARG A 72 0.26 26.39 -16.42
N TYR A 73 0.53 27.25 -15.43
CA TYR A 73 0.69 26.84 -14.04
C TYR A 73 -0.56 26.13 -13.48
N LYS A 74 -1.74 26.67 -13.74
CA LYS A 74 -3.00 25.99 -13.36
C LYS A 74 -3.16 24.63 -14.02
N ARG A 75 -2.73 24.49 -15.28
CA ARG A 75 -2.78 23.22 -16.02
C ARG A 75 -1.73 22.24 -15.50
N GLU A 76 -0.57 22.72 -15.12
CA GLU A 76 0.47 21.92 -14.50
C GLU A 76 0.05 21.43 -13.12
N LEU A 77 -0.47 22.31 -12.27
CA LEU A 77 -1.08 21.92 -11.00
C LEU A 77 -2.20 20.91 -11.20
N LYS A 78 -3.08 21.12 -12.18
CA LYS A 78 -4.16 20.19 -12.48
C LYS A 78 -3.65 18.84 -13.05
N ARG A 79 -2.55 18.83 -13.77
CA ARG A 79 -1.90 17.57 -14.21
C ARG A 79 -1.20 16.85 -13.07
N LYS A 80 -0.55 17.60 -12.16
CA LYS A 80 0.07 17.06 -10.95
C LYS A 80 -0.95 16.62 -9.89
N SER A 81 -2.08 17.33 -9.76
CA SER A 81 -3.19 16.93 -8.90
C SER A 81 -4.05 15.81 -9.50
N ASN A 82 -4.20 15.75 -10.82
CA ASN A 82 -5.04 14.75 -11.47
C ASN A 82 -4.53 13.31 -11.31
N THR A 83 -3.25 13.07 -11.06
CA THR A 83 -2.78 11.69 -10.83
C THR A 83 -3.18 11.18 -9.46
N THR A 84 -3.06 11.99 -8.42
CA THR A 84 -3.43 11.60 -7.04
C THR A 84 -4.92 11.70 -6.82
N ASP A 85 -5.56 12.79 -7.26
CA ASP A 85 -7.02 12.98 -7.10
C ASP A 85 -7.82 11.98 -7.93
N ASP A 86 -7.39 11.70 -9.18
CA ASP A 86 -8.04 10.71 -10.03
C ASP A 86 -7.81 9.29 -9.50
N GLY A 87 -6.63 8.99 -8.93
CA GLY A 87 -6.35 7.76 -8.21
C GLY A 87 -7.30 7.56 -7.02
N ILE A 88 -7.41 8.57 -6.16
CA ILE A 88 -8.29 8.54 -4.99
C ILE A 88 -9.77 8.40 -5.41
N LEU A 89 -10.23 9.18 -6.39
CA LEU A 89 -11.62 9.11 -6.86
C LEU A 89 -11.93 7.74 -7.47
N SER A 90 -11.03 7.17 -8.26
CA SER A 90 -11.22 5.84 -8.84
C SER A 90 -11.31 4.72 -7.79
N LEU A 91 -10.59 4.88 -6.67
CA LEU A 91 -10.71 3.97 -5.52
C LEU A 91 -12.08 4.09 -4.84
N LEU A 92 -12.55 5.31 -4.60
CA LEU A 92 -13.85 5.56 -3.97
C LEU A 92 -15.02 5.06 -4.82
N GLU A 93 -14.91 5.15 -6.14
CA GLU A 93 -15.91 4.68 -7.10
C GLU A 93 -15.79 3.19 -7.42
N ASN A 94 -14.78 2.48 -6.87
CA ASN A 94 -14.47 1.07 -7.16
C ASN A 94 -14.21 0.78 -8.65
N ILE A 95 -13.71 1.75 -9.40
CA ILE A 95 -13.37 1.65 -10.82
C ILE A 95 -11.86 1.61 -11.09
N ASN A 96 -11.04 1.55 -10.04
CA ASN A 96 -9.59 1.43 -10.17
C ASN A 96 -9.23 0.03 -10.68
N GLU A 97 -8.88 -0.06 -11.96
CA GLU A 97 -8.58 -1.35 -12.60
C GLU A 97 -7.31 -1.99 -12.06
N GLU A 98 -6.30 -1.19 -11.69
CA GLU A 98 -5.03 -1.67 -11.14
C GLU A 98 -5.26 -2.41 -9.82
N VAL A 99 -5.96 -1.77 -8.89
CA VAL A 99 -6.30 -2.35 -7.58
C VAL A 99 -7.23 -3.55 -7.69
N ASN A 100 -8.20 -3.52 -8.63
CA ASN A 100 -9.13 -4.64 -8.83
C ASN A 100 -8.47 -5.86 -9.49
N GLN A 101 -7.38 -5.66 -10.25
CA GLN A 101 -6.63 -6.73 -10.91
C GLN A 101 -5.44 -7.20 -10.07
N GLU A 102 -5.03 -6.43 -9.09
CA GLU A 102 -3.95 -6.79 -8.19
C GLU A 102 -4.31 -8.07 -7.44
N ASN A 103 -3.47 -9.09 -7.56
CA ASN A 103 -3.62 -10.35 -6.84
C ASN A 103 -3.17 -10.18 -5.37
N SER A 104 -3.69 -9.16 -4.72
CA SER A 104 -3.40 -8.85 -3.33
C SER A 104 -4.41 -9.55 -2.42
N ASN A 105 -3.99 -9.83 -1.19
CA ASN A 105 -4.88 -10.35 -0.15
C ASN A 105 -5.88 -9.30 0.36
N LYS A 106 -5.81 -8.09 -0.16
CA LYS A 106 -6.65 -6.95 0.25
C LYS A 106 -7.94 -6.94 -0.56
N ASN A 107 -9.06 -6.75 0.12
CA ASN A 107 -10.35 -6.59 -0.53
C ASN A 107 -10.66 -5.09 -0.74
N PRO A 108 -10.62 -4.57 -1.98
CA PRO A 108 -10.78 -3.14 -2.25
C PRO A 108 -12.17 -2.58 -1.94
N VAL A 109 -13.16 -3.43 -1.70
CA VAL A 109 -14.54 -3.01 -1.34
C VAL A 109 -14.66 -2.66 0.16
N ILE A 110 -13.72 -3.13 0.99
CA ILE A 110 -13.73 -2.86 2.44
C ILE A 110 -13.23 -1.44 2.71
N ASN A 111 -13.99 -0.65 3.49
CA ASN A 111 -13.68 0.74 3.77
C ASN A 111 -12.29 0.98 4.39
N SER A 112 -11.81 0.10 5.27
CA SER A 112 -10.46 0.20 5.84
C SER A 112 -9.39 -0.01 4.77
N THR A 113 -9.60 -0.95 3.87
CA THR A 113 -8.70 -1.21 2.72
C THR A 113 -8.69 -0.05 1.74
N GLN A 114 -9.86 0.53 1.41
CA GLN A 114 -9.92 1.74 0.58
C GLN A 114 -9.15 2.90 1.19
N ARG A 115 -9.27 3.07 2.52
CA ARG A 115 -8.52 4.12 3.24
C ARG A 115 -7.01 3.89 3.16
N ASP A 116 -6.56 2.66 3.24
CA ASP A 116 -5.15 2.28 3.09
C ASP A 116 -4.65 2.58 1.67
N TYR A 117 -5.39 2.21 0.64
CA TYR A 117 -5.06 2.57 -0.75
C TYR A 117 -5.01 4.09 -0.98
N MET A 118 -5.93 4.84 -0.38
CA MET A 118 -5.89 6.31 -0.45
C MET A 118 -4.63 6.88 0.22
N ALA A 119 -4.22 6.31 1.36
CA ALA A 119 -2.96 6.66 2.02
C ALA A 119 -1.76 6.32 1.12
N GLY A 120 -1.81 5.19 0.43
CA GLY A 120 -0.82 4.77 -0.56
C GLY A 120 -0.67 5.77 -1.71
N GLU A 121 -1.78 6.27 -2.28
CA GLU A 121 -1.72 7.29 -3.34
C GLU A 121 -1.06 8.59 -2.85
N VAL A 122 -1.36 9.03 -1.63
CA VAL A 122 -0.72 10.20 -1.02
C VAL A 122 0.77 9.93 -0.77
N SER A 123 1.13 8.76 -0.25
CA SER A 123 2.52 8.34 -0.01
C SER A 123 3.30 8.29 -1.32
N LYS A 124 2.74 7.72 -2.38
CA LYS A 124 3.33 7.67 -3.73
C LYS A 124 3.66 9.06 -4.27
N ASP A 125 2.72 10.01 -4.16
CA ASP A 125 2.94 11.40 -4.56
C ASP A 125 4.05 12.07 -3.72
N LEU A 126 4.00 11.90 -2.40
CA LEU A 126 5.01 12.44 -1.49
C LEU A 126 6.41 11.86 -1.77
N THR A 127 6.50 10.56 -1.98
CA THR A 127 7.73 9.85 -2.31
C THR A 127 8.37 10.44 -3.57
N LYS A 128 7.58 10.63 -4.62
CA LYS A 128 8.06 11.17 -5.90
C LYS A 128 8.41 12.66 -5.84
N ARG A 129 7.68 13.47 -5.07
CA ARG A 129 7.90 14.92 -5.05
C ARG A 129 8.93 15.39 -4.04
N VAL A 130 9.15 14.64 -2.95
CA VAL A 130 9.86 15.16 -1.78
C VAL A 130 10.93 14.22 -1.26
N LEU A 131 10.67 12.89 -1.25
CA LEU A 131 11.51 11.96 -0.52
C LEU A 131 12.65 11.38 -1.35
N LEU A 132 12.47 11.21 -2.65
CA LEU A 132 13.47 10.67 -3.54
C LEU A 132 14.20 11.78 -4.31
N PRO A 133 15.51 11.61 -4.61
CA PRO A 133 16.25 12.49 -5.51
C PRO A 133 15.64 12.54 -6.91
N ASP A 134 15.65 13.71 -7.55
CA ASP A 134 15.09 13.93 -8.89
C ASP A 134 15.67 12.98 -9.94
N GLU A 135 16.92 12.57 -9.81
CA GLU A 135 17.58 11.62 -10.72
C GLU A 135 16.97 10.21 -10.64
N ILE A 136 16.58 9.77 -9.43
CA ILE A 136 15.90 8.48 -9.22
C ILE A 136 14.50 8.53 -9.82
N ILE A 137 13.78 9.64 -9.58
CA ILE A 137 12.42 9.81 -10.14
C ILE A 137 12.46 9.83 -11.66
N ARG A 138 13.40 10.56 -12.27
CA ARG A 138 13.55 10.57 -13.74
C ARG A 138 13.88 9.18 -14.28
N ALA A 139 14.82 8.47 -13.67
CA ALA A 139 15.18 7.13 -14.09
C ALA A 139 14.00 6.16 -14.01
N HIS A 140 13.13 6.29 -12.99
CA HIS A 140 11.90 5.53 -12.85
C HIS A 140 10.87 5.89 -13.94
N GLU A 141 10.63 7.17 -14.19
CA GLU A 141 9.67 7.66 -15.19
C GLU A 141 10.10 7.34 -16.64
N GLU A 142 11.41 7.33 -16.89
CA GLU A 142 12.01 6.92 -18.18
C GLU A 142 12.07 5.39 -18.35
N GLY A 143 11.71 4.62 -17.32
CA GLY A 143 11.72 3.15 -17.37
C GLY A 143 13.12 2.52 -17.31
N ILE A 144 14.16 3.28 -16.89
CA ILE A 144 15.53 2.78 -16.72
C ILE A 144 15.59 1.89 -15.47
N ILE A 145 14.91 2.30 -14.41
CA ILE A 145 14.73 1.53 -13.17
C ILE A 145 13.25 1.45 -12.82
N HIS A 146 12.88 0.47 -12.01
CA HIS A 146 11.59 0.42 -11.34
C HIS A 146 11.78 0.60 -9.84
N PHE A 147 11.31 1.73 -9.29
CA PHE A 147 11.27 1.94 -7.85
C PHE A 147 9.97 1.32 -7.32
N HIS A 148 10.12 0.16 -6.68
CA HIS A 148 9.02 -0.65 -6.18
C HIS A 148 8.43 -0.07 -4.88
N ASP A 149 7.14 -0.28 -4.64
CA ASP A 149 6.44 0.06 -3.39
C ASP A 149 6.58 1.52 -2.95
N SER A 150 6.56 2.45 -3.91
CA SER A 150 6.62 3.88 -3.63
C SER A 150 5.45 4.40 -2.78
N ASP A 151 4.35 3.67 -2.74
CA ASP A 151 3.14 3.89 -1.94
C ASP A 151 3.33 3.59 -0.45
N TYR A 152 4.32 2.74 -0.09
CA TYR A 152 4.67 2.44 1.30
C TYR A 152 5.98 3.10 1.76
N PHE A 153 6.74 3.71 0.85
CA PHE A 153 8.07 4.25 1.15
C PHE A 153 8.07 5.39 2.18
N ALA A 154 7.01 6.19 2.23
CA ALA A 154 6.88 7.28 3.20
C ALA A 154 6.68 6.78 4.64
N GLN A 155 6.23 5.57 4.83
CA GLN A 155 6.00 4.91 6.11
C GLN A 155 7.09 3.86 6.36
N LYS A 156 7.38 3.58 7.64
CA LYS A 156 8.36 2.56 8.02
C LYS A 156 7.67 1.21 8.19
N GLU A 157 6.98 0.75 7.16
CA GLU A 157 6.32 -0.55 7.15
C GLU A 157 7.23 -1.61 6.53
N HIS A 158 7.06 -2.86 6.98
CA HIS A 158 7.77 -4.00 6.43
C HIS A 158 7.00 -4.57 5.23
N ASN A 159 7.71 -5.09 4.24
CA ASN A 159 7.04 -5.80 3.14
C ASN A 159 6.63 -7.20 3.59
N CYS A 160 7.55 -8.16 3.60
CA CYS A 160 7.27 -9.56 3.93
C CYS A 160 8.08 -9.99 5.14
N ASP A 161 7.44 -10.69 6.09
CA ASP A 161 8.07 -11.11 7.32
C ASP A 161 8.03 -12.63 7.52
N LEU A 162 9.15 -13.15 8.04
CA LEU A 162 9.22 -14.49 8.60
C LEU A 162 9.08 -14.39 10.13
N ILE A 163 7.97 -14.88 10.66
CA ILE A 163 7.69 -14.80 12.09
C ILE A 163 8.40 -15.93 12.83
N ASN A 164 9.28 -15.58 13.75
CA ASN A 164 9.97 -16.56 14.62
C ASN A 164 9.07 -16.95 15.79
N LEU A 165 8.02 -17.74 15.53
CA LEU A 165 7.11 -18.22 16.56
C LEU A 165 7.79 -19.10 17.60
N GLU A 166 8.90 -19.79 17.26
CA GLU A 166 9.63 -20.62 18.20
C GLU A 166 10.09 -19.80 19.39
N ASP A 167 10.84 -18.72 19.12
CA ASP A 167 11.34 -17.85 20.17
C ASP A 167 10.22 -17.14 20.92
N MET A 168 9.27 -16.55 20.21
CA MET A 168 8.15 -15.80 20.78
C MET A 168 7.26 -16.65 21.71
N LEU A 169 7.04 -17.91 21.35
CA LEU A 169 6.21 -18.82 22.17
C LEU A 169 6.99 -19.48 23.31
N GLN A 170 8.30 -19.73 23.15
CA GLN A 170 9.10 -20.38 24.18
C GLN A 170 9.57 -19.38 25.27
N ASN A 171 9.89 -18.17 24.89
CA ASN A 171 10.44 -17.14 25.78
C ASN A 171 9.43 -16.05 26.16
N GLY A 172 8.24 -16.08 25.58
CA GLY A 172 7.27 -15.00 25.68
C GLY A 172 7.50 -13.90 24.66
N THR A 173 6.53 -13.01 24.51
CA THR A 173 6.58 -11.90 23.57
C THR A 173 5.78 -10.70 24.09
N VAL A 174 5.99 -9.54 23.51
CA VAL A 174 5.22 -8.34 23.86
C VAL A 174 4.21 -8.07 22.73
N ILE A 175 2.93 -7.99 23.10
CA ILE A 175 1.84 -7.62 22.19
C ILE A 175 1.12 -6.42 22.79
N SER A 176 1.04 -5.32 22.03
CA SER A 176 0.39 -4.08 22.48
C SER A 176 0.87 -3.64 23.89
N GLU A 177 2.18 -3.57 24.08
CA GLU A 177 2.84 -3.20 25.34
C GLU A 177 2.64 -4.17 26.52
N THR A 178 1.96 -5.30 26.27
CA THR A 178 1.69 -6.32 27.29
C THR A 178 2.59 -7.53 27.10
N MET A 179 3.30 -7.95 28.16
CA MET A 179 4.07 -9.18 28.13
C MET A 179 3.13 -10.38 28.13
N ILE A 180 3.29 -11.22 27.13
CA ILE A 180 2.61 -12.50 26.99
C ILE A 180 3.60 -13.60 27.35
N GLU A 181 3.32 -14.32 28.41
CA GLU A 181 4.16 -15.42 28.87
C GLU A 181 4.05 -16.66 27.96
N LYS A 182 4.99 -17.57 28.14
CA LYS A 182 4.99 -18.88 27.46
C LYS A 182 3.65 -19.60 27.65
N PRO A 183 3.00 -20.05 26.56
CA PRO A 183 1.74 -20.77 26.65
C PRO A 183 1.85 -22.11 27.44
N HIS A 184 0.81 -22.44 28.20
CA HIS A 184 0.71 -23.66 28.98
C HIS A 184 -0.22 -24.72 28.37
N SER A 185 -0.54 -24.60 27.08
CA SER A 185 -1.25 -25.60 26.29
C SER A 185 -1.11 -25.34 24.80
N PHE A 186 -1.36 -26.34 23.98
CA PHE A 186 -1.36 -26.19 22.54
C PHE A 186 -2.44 -25.20 22.06
N PHE A 187 -3.64 -25.26 22.62
CA PHE A 187 -4.72 -24.35 22.28
C PHE A 187 -4.37 -22.89 22.60
N THR A 188 -3.74 -22.65 23.77
CA THR A 188 -3.27 -21.29 24.12
C THR A 188 -2.17 -20.82 23.16
N ALA A 189 -1.23 -21.71 22.79
CA ALA A 189 -0.19 -21.38 21.81
C ALA A 189 -0.78 -21.00 20.44
N CYS A 190 -1.84 -21.71 19.98
CA CYS A 190 -2.55 -21.35 18.77
C CYS A 190 -3.19 -19.97 18.84
N ASN A 191 -3.84 -19.61 19.97
CA ASN A 191 -4.42 -18.28 20.17
C ASN A 191 -3.37 -17.18 20.20
N VAL A 192 -2.26 -17.38 20.92
CA VAL A 192 -1.15 -16.40 20.97
C VAL A 192 -0.54 -16.22 19.58
N THR A 193 -0.39 -17.30 18.82
CA THR A 193 0.09 -17.23 17.42
C THR A 193 -0.75 -16.29 16.58
N THR A 194 -2.08 -16.38 16.65
CA THR A 194 -2.95 -15.51 15.85
C THR A 194 -2.90 -14.06 16.29
N GLN A 195 -2.67 -13.79 17.56
CA GLN A 195 -2.44 -12.43 18.07
C GLN A 195 -1.10 -11.86 17.61
N ILE A 196 -0.04 -12.68 17.57
CA ILE A 196 1.27 -12.29 17.01
C ILE A 196 1.11 -11.93 15.54
N VAL A 197 0.43 -12.78 14.76
CA VAL A 197 0.17 -12.52 13.33
C VAL A 197 -0.59 -11.21 13.13
N ALA A 198 -1.62 -10.94 13.92
CA ALA A 198 -2.38 -9.70 13.86
C ALA A 198 -1.54 -8.46 14.23
N GLN A 199 -0.65 -8.59 15.22
CA GLN A 199 0.27 -7.51 15.62
C GLN A 199 1.30 -7.22 14.53
N VAL A 200 1.86 -8.24 13.89
CA VAL A 200 2.79 -8.07 12.77
C VAL A 200 2.06 -7.42 11.59
N ALA A 201 0.84 -7.86 11.28
CA ALA A 201 0.01 -7.29 10.21
C ALA A 201 -0.23 -5.78 10.36
N SER A 202 -0.23 -5.25 11.58
CA SER A 202 -0.40 -3.80 11.81
C SER A 202 0.81 -2.94 11.42
N ASN A 203 1.95 -3.55 11.10
CA ASN A 203 3.20 -2.87 10.70
C ASN A 203 3.76 -3.39 9.37
N GLN A 204 2.93 -4.04 8.58
CA GLN A 204 3.34 -4.74 7.37
C GLN A 204 2.29 -4.57 6.27
N TYR A 205 2.75 -4.52 5.01
CA TYR A 205 1.87 -4.45 3.85
C TYR A 205 1.95 -5.70 2.93
N GLY A 206 2.93 -6.57 3.14
CA GLY A 206 3.12 -7.80 2.36
C GLY A 206 2.66 -9.06 3.07
N GLY A 207 3.22 -10.20 2.67
CA GLY A 207 2.87 -11.51 3.19
C GLY A 207 3.61 -11.88 4.47
N GLN A 208 2.97 -12.68 5.32
CA GLN A 208 3.57 -13.26 6.51
C GLN A 208 3.78 -14.76 6.33
N SER A 209 4.89 -15.27 6.84
CA SER A 209 5.18 -16.69 6.86
C SER A 209 5.59 -17.15 8.24
N PHE A 210 5.04 -18.28 8.68
CA PHE A 210 5.47 -19.00 9.88
C PHE A 210 5.29 -20.50 9.69
N THR A 211 5.94 -21.30 10.51
CA THR A 211 5.76 -22.77 10.45
C THR A 211 4.95 -23.29 11.64
N LEU A 212 4.00 -24.18 11.35
CA LEU A 212 3.23 -24.88 12.38
C LEU A 212 4.11 -25.83 13.22
N ALA A 213 5.30 -26.21 12.74
CA ALA A 213 6.26 -27.00 13.48
C ALA A 213 6.66 -26.35 14.82
N HIS A 214 6.67 -25.03 14.91
CA HIS A 214 6.97 -24.30 16.14
C HIS A 214 5.90 -24.48 17.25
N LEU A 215 4.72 -24.98 16.89
CA LEU A 215 3.65 -25.33 17.84
C LEU A 215 3.80 -26.76 18.41
N ALA A 216 4.59 -27.63 17.76
CA ALA A 216 4.72 -29.03 18.17
C ALA A 216 5.15 -29.23 19.62
N PRO A 217 6.08 -28.45 20.24
CA PRO A 217 6.42 -28.59 21.64
C PRO A 217 5.24 -28.44 22.60
N PHE A 218 4.25 -27.63 22.23
CA PHE A 218 3.06 -27.41 23.06
C PHE A 218 2.07 -28.56 23.03
N VAL A 219 2.17 -29.47 22.06
CA VAL A 219 1.43 -30.75 22.06
C VAL A 219 1.82 -31.58 23.26
N ASP A 220 3.12 -31.68 23.58
CA ASP A 220 3.58 -32.45 24.76
C ASP A 220 3.19 -31.77 26.06
N VAL A 221 3.22 -30.40 26.11
CA VAL A 221 2.71 -29.64 27.26
C VAL A 221 1.24 -29.94 27.51
N SER A 222 0.42 -29.94 26.47
CA SER A 222 -1.01 -30.30 26.56
C SER A 222 -1.20 -31.77 26.95
N ARG A 223 -0.44 -32.72 26.37
CA ARG A 223 -0.50 -34.13 26.74
C ARG A 223 -0.28 -34.36 28.23
N GLN A 224 0.78 -33.78 28.77
CA GLN A 224 1.09 -33.90 30.19
C GLN A 224 0.00 -33.28 31.09
N LYS A 225 -0.54 -32.13 30.70
CA LYS A 225 -1.63 -31.46 31.42
C LYS A 225 -2.92 -32.29 31.39
N LEU A 226 -3.29 -32.77 30.22
CA LEU A 226 -4.48 -33.60 30.04
C LEU A 226 -4.38 -34.91 30.81
N ARG A 227 -3.22 -35.60 30.78
CA ARG A 227 -2.99 -36.82 31.54
C ARG A 227 -3.20 -36.62 33.03
N LYS A 228 -2.65 -35.52 33.60
CA LYS A 228 -2.87 -35.18 35.02
C LYS A 228 -4.35 -34.91 35.34
N ASN A 229 -5.05 -34.24 34.43
CA ASN A 229 -6.47 -33.94 34.60
C ASN A 229 -7.32 -35.21 34.52
N VAL A 230 -7.07 -36.10 33.55
CA VAL A 230 -7.77 -37.39 33.40
C VAL A 230 -7.57 -38.27 34.64
N LEU A 231 -6.32 -38.40 35.14
CA LEU A 231 -6.03 -39.14 36.35
C LEU A 231 -6.85 -38.62 37.53
N ARG A 232 -6.77 -37.30 37.80
CA ARG A 232 -7.49 -36.65 38.89
C ARG A 232 -9.02 -36.82 38.79
N GLU A 233 -9.58 -36.72 37.60
CA GLU A 233 -11.02 -36.89 37.35
C GLU A 233 -11.45 -38.33 37.68
N ARG A 234 -10.68 -39.34 37.21
CA ARG A 234 -11.00 -40.76 37.46
C ARG A 234 -10.86 -41.12 38.92
N GLU A 235 -9.82 -40.64 39.61
CA GLU A 235 -9.66 -40.79 41.07
C GLU A 235 -10.88 -40.24 41.82
N ALA A 236 -11.31 -39.01 41.48
CA ALA A 236 -12.46 -38.37 42.11
C ALA A 236 -13.78 -39.10 41.87
N CYS A 237 -13.92 -39.81 40.74
CA CYS A 237 -15.10 -40.63 40.39
C CYS A 237 -15.00 -42.07 40.93
N GLY A 238 -13.90 -42.49 41.52
CA GLY A 238 -13.67 -43.84 41.96
C GLY A 238 -13.54 -44.86 40.79
N GLU A 239 -13.12 -44.38 39.62
CA GLU A 239 -12.95 -45.21 38.41
C GLU A 239 -11.52 -45.77 38.32
N SER A 240 -11.34 -46.79 37.43
CA SER A 240 -10.01 -47.36 37.21
C SER A 240 -8.98 -46.33 36.77
N THR A 241 -7.81 -46.35 37.42
CA THR A 241 -6.63 -45.52 37.13
C THR A 241 -5.56 -46.26 36.33
N ASP A 242 -5.97 -47.29 35.57
CA ASP A 242 -5.08 -48.02 34.67
C ASP A 242 -4.43 -47.06 33.67
N ASP A 243 -3.10 -47.13 33.56
CA ASP A 243 -2.31 -46.22 32.69
C ASP A 243 -2.73 -46.30 31.22
N ALA A 244 -3.08 -47.51 30.72
CA ALA A 244 -3.52 -47.67 29.33
C ALA A 244 -4.84 -46.93 29.05
N ILE A 245 -5.77 -46.97 30.01
CA ILE A 245 -7.04 -46.25 29.91
C ILE A 245 -6.82 -44.73 29.98
N ILE A 246 -5.99 -44.29 30.91
CA ILE A 246 -5.63 -42.86 31.08
C ILE A 246 -4.99 -42.34 29.79
N ASP A 247 -4.04 -43.08 29.25
CA ASP A 247 -3.33 -42.66 28.01
C ASP A 247 -4.26 -42.65 26.80
N GLN A 248 -5.16 -43.62 26.68
CA GLN A 248 -6.16 -43.63 25.60
C GLN A 248 -7.10 -42.41 25.66
N ILE A 249 -7.61 -42.08 26.85
CA ILE A 249 -8.48 -40.91 27.04
C ILE A 249 -7.69 -39.63 26.79
N THR A 250 -6.46 -39.56 27.24
CA THR A 250 -5.56 -38.40 27.04
C THR A 250 -5.32 -38.14 25.55
N GLU A 251 -4.95 -39.17 24.79
CA GLU A 251 -4.71 -39.04 23.36
C GLU A 251 -5.98 -38.68 22.56
N MET A 252 -7.14 -39.18 22.97
CA MET A 252 -8.41 -38.76 22.39
C MET A 252 -8.66 -37.25 22.60
N ARG A 253 -8.58 -36.79 23.83
CA ARG A 253 -8.75 -35.35 24.17
C ARG A 253 -7.69 -34.46 23.52
N LEU A 254 -6.46 -34.92 23.44
CA LEU A 254 -5.36 -34.20 22.80
C LEU A 254 -5.61 -34.04 21.30
N ARG A 255 -6.12 -35.06 20.61
CA ARG A 255 -6.48 -34.92 19.18
C ARG A 255 -7.57 -33.88 18.97
N ASP A 256 -8.55 -33.84 19.87
CA ASP A 256 -9.62 -32.82 19.79
C ASP A 256 -9.07 -31.44 20.05
N GLU A 257 -8.17 -31.24 21.02
CA GLU A 257 -7.50 -29.95 21.29
C GLU A 257 -6.66 -29.50 20.09
N ILE A 258 -5.88 -30.39 19.47
CA ILE A 258 -5.10 -30.09 18.28
C ILE A 258 -6.00 -29.66 17.13
N LYS A 259 -7.06 -30.40 16.87
CA LYS A 259 -8.02 -30.07 15.81
C LYS A 259 -8.66 -28.71 16.05
N GLN A 260 -9.10 -28.42 17.26
CA GLN A 260 -9.68 -27.13 17.63
C GLN A 260 -8.66 -25.98 17.51
N GLY A 261 -7.41 -26.21 17.96
CA GLY A 261 -6.36 -25.21 17.86
C GLY A 261 -6.03 -24.84 16.42
N ILE A 262 -5.83 -25.82 15.54
CA ILE A 262 -5.58 -25.59 14.12
C ILE A 262 -6.78 -24.92 13.44
N GLN A 263 -8.00 -25.37 13.76
CA GLN A 263 -9.21 -24.75 13.23
C GLN A 263 -9.34 -23.29 13.69
N THR A 264 -8.94 -22.98 14.92
CA THR A 264 -8.93 -21.60 15.46
C THR A 264 -7.94 -20.73 14.70
N ILE A 265 -6.71 -21.20 14.42
CA ILE A 265 -5.74 -20.48 13.61
C ILE A 265 -6.33 -20.18 12.23
N GLN A 266 -6.83 -21.20 11.55
CA GLN A 266 -7.40 -21.06 10.21
C GLN A 266 -8.56 -20.07 10.20
N TYR A 267 -9.48 -20.19 11.16
CA TYR A 267 -10.63 -19.29 11.27
C TYR A 267 -10.21 -17.84 11.52
N GLN A 268 -9.28 -17.61 12.44
CA GLN A 268 -8.83 -16.27 12.80
C GLN A 268 -8.03 -15.64 11.66
N LEU A 269 -7.16 -16.39 10.98
CA LEU A 269 -6.44 -15.86 9.81
C LEU A 269 -7.38 -15.41 8.70
N VAL A 270 -8.51 -16.11 8.51
CA VAL A 270 -9.49 -15.75 7.48
C VAL A 270 -10.40 -14.60 7.90
N THR A 271 -10.70 -14.46 9.19
CA THR A 271 -11.74 -13.54 9.68
C THR A 271 -11.21 -12.28 10.35
N LEU A 272 -9.97 -12.28 10.88
CA LEU A 272 -9.34 -11.12 11.51
C LEU A 272 -8.57 -10.24 10.52
N MET A 273 -8.57 -10.58 9.25
CA MET A 273 -8.01 -9.76 8.19
C MET A 273 -8.71 -8.41 8.17
N THR A 274 -7.96 -7.35 8.46
CA THR A 274 -8.42 -5.97 8.42
C THR A 274 -8.06 -5.33 7.08
N CYS A 275 -6.96 -4.59 7.03
CA CYS A 275 -6.46 -3.97 5.81
C CYS A 275 -5.56 -4.89 4.99
N ASN A 276 -5.01 -5.91 5.61
CA ASN A 276 -4.04 -6.82 4.97
C ASN A 276 -4.57 -8.24 4.88
#